data_c9a22ace2c58808c93f3ff6fa3eeab88
#
_entry.id   c9a22ace2c58808c93f3ff6fa3eeab88
#
_cell.length_a   1.000
_cell.length_b   1.000
_cell.length_c   1.000
_cell.angle_alpha   90.00
_cell.angle_beta   90.00
_cell.angle_gamma   90.00
#
_symmetry.space_group_name_H-M   'P 1'
#
loop_
_entity.id
_entity.type
_entity.pdbx_description
1 polymer ?
#
loop_
_entity_poly.entity_id
_entity_poly.type
_entity_poly.pdbx_seq_one_letter_code
_entity_poly.pdbx_strand_id
1 'polypeptide(L)'
;MDLKIAKTQNRIREWYNYYGGEVYVSFSGGKDSAVLLDIARGLYPDIEAVYVDTGLEYPELRDFVKTIDNVTWLKPKKNFKRVIQEYGYPIVSKEVANKVHGAKPGNTRWQQLHGTYIDINTGKLSTHYNYKKWEYLLDADFKISDQCCAVMKKRPSLQYEKQTGKKPILGLMAAESQKRKTDYMKTGCNAFEKERPQSQPMGFWT
;
A
#
# COMPACT_ATOMS: atom_id res chain seq x y z
N MET A 1 19.09 16.07 18.55
CA MET A 1 17.89 15.40 17.94
C MET A 1 18.24 15.04 16.50
N ASP A 2 18.00 13.81 16.08
CA ASP A 2 18.30 13.37 14.70
C ASP A 2 17.49 14.23 13.70
N LEU A 3 18.16 14.78 12.70
CA LEU A 3 17.56 15.63 11.66
C LEU A 3 16.41 14.91 10.92
N LYS A 4 16.52 13.57 10.76
CA LYS A 4 15.47 12.75 10.14
C LYS A 4 14.20 12.77 11.01
N ILE A 5 14.35 12.60 12.32
CA ILE A 5 13.22 12.62 13.26
C ILE A 5 12.56 14.00 13.26
N ALA A 6 13.34 15.08 13.34
CA ALA A 6 12.80 16.44 13.33
C ALA A 6 12.00 16.75 12.06
N LYS A 7 12.52 16.36 10.90
CA LYS A 7 11.79 16.52 9.62
C LYS A 7 10.50 15.68 9.58
N THR A 8 10.54 14.44 10.08
CA THR A 8 9.36 13.58 10.17
C THR A 8 8.29 14.19 11.06
N GLN A 9 8.68 14.68 12.25
CA GLN A 9 7.80 15.39 13.18
C GLN A 9 7.14 16.61 12.53
N ASN A 10 7.90 17.41 11.78
CA ASN A 10 7.35 18.58 11.08
C ASN A 10 6.29 18.18 10.05
N ARG A 11 6.51 17.09 9.28
CA ARG A 11 5.52 16.58 8.31
C ARG A 11 4.26 16.04 8.99
N ILE A 12 4.41 15.39 10.16
CA ILE A 12 3.27 14.94 10.96
C ILE A 12 2.48 16.14 11.49
N ARG A 13 3.15 17.17 12.03
CA ARG A 13 2.47 18.41 12.52
C ARG A 13 1.70 19.11 11.41
N GLU A 14 2.32 19.27 10.24
CA GLU A 14 1.69 19.86 9.06
C GLU A 14 0.40 19.12 8.67
N TRP A 15 0.46 17.78 8.62
CA TRP A 15 -0.68 16.93 8.31
C TRP A 15 -1.77 16.98 9.36
N TYR A 16 -1.39 16.86 10.63
CA TYR A 16 -2.29 16.91 11.77
C TYR A 16 -3.06 18.24 11.84
N ASN A 17 -2.35 19.34 11.72
CA ASN A 17 -2.94 20.69 11.79
C ASN A 17 -3.87 20.95 10.60
N TYR A 18 -3.48 20.52 9.39
CA TYR A 18 -4.30 20.70 8.19
C TYR A 18 -5.67 20.00 8.29
N TYR A 19 -5.71 18.83 8.90
CA TYR A 19 -6.95 18.08 9.12
C TYR A 19 -7.56 18.25 10.51
N GLY A 20 -7.13 19.23 11.30
CA GLY A 20 -7.70 19.51 12.62
C GLY A 20 -7.63 18.34 13.60
N GLY A 21 -6.62 17.46 13.47
CA GLY A 21 -6.49 16.27 14.28
C GLY A 21 -7.23 15.03 13.75
N GLU A 22 -8.06 15.16 12.70
CA GLU A 22 -8.80 14.05 12.10
C GLU A 22 -7.88 13.18 11.24
N VAL A 23 -6.91 12.55 11.91
CA VAL A 23 -5.89 11.69 11.29
C VAL A 23 -5.70 10.39 12.07
N TYR A 24 -5.06 9.41 11.46
CA TYR A 24 -4.68 8.17 12.10
C TYR A 24 -3.36 7.62 11.54
N VAL A 25 -2.63 6.85 12.33
CA VAL A 25 -1.45 6.12 11.87
C VAL A 25 -1.87 4.75 11.33
N SER A 26 -1.60 4.47 10.06
CA SER A 26 -1.79 3.13 9.49
C SER A 26 -0.70 2.21 10.03
N PHE A 27 -1.06 1.40 11.01
CA PHE A 27 -0.16 0.56 11.77
C PHE A 27 -0.23 -0.89 11.28
N SER A 28 0.90 -1.44 10.88
CA SER A 28 0.98 -2.84 10.40
C SER A 28 1.63 -3.79 11.40
N GLY A 29 2.11 -3.27 12.54
CA GLY A 29 2.93 -4.01 13.48
C GLY A 29 4.39 -4.21 13.03
N GLY A 30 4.73 -3.87 11.78
CA GLY A 30 6.11 -3.90 11.28
C GLY A 30 6.94 -2.72 11.76
N LYS A 31 8.27 -2.86 11.72
CA LYS A 31 9.25 -1.90 12.26
C LYS A 31 8.99 -0.46 11.85
N ASP A 32 8.75 -0.20 10.56
CA ASP A 32 8.63 1.16 10.03
C ASP A 32 7.34 1.83 10.54
N SER A 33 6.25 1.08 10.63
CA SER A 33 5.00 1.58 11.20
C SER A 33 5.06 1.74 12.72
N ALA A 34 5.87 0.94 13.41
CA ALA A 34 6.10 1.08 14.85
C ALA A 34 6.91 2.35 15.16
N VAL A 35 7.99 2.59 14.41
CA VAL A 35 8.80 3.82 14.52
C VAL A 35 7.94 5.05 14.19
N LEU A 36 7.13 4.99 13.15
CA LEU A 36 6.22 6.08 12.81
C LEU A 36 5.22 6.37 13.93
N LEU A 37 4.64 5.33 14.52
CA LEU A 37 3.67 5.46 15.61
C LEU A 37 4.30 6.08 16.85
N ASP A 38 5.51 5.66 17.21
CA ASP A 38 6.29 6.22 18.33
C ASP A 38 6.57 7.71 18.12
N ILE A 39 7.07 8.09 16.95
CA ILE A 39 7.31 9.51 16.60
C ILE A 39 6.02 10.33 16.64
N ALA A 40 4.91 9.77 16.13
CA ALA A 40 3.63 10.45 16.10
C ALA A 40 3.06 10.64 17.51
N ARG A 41 3.14 9.63 18.37
CA ARG A 41 2.69 9.70 19.77
C ARG A 41 3.58 10.55 20.65
N GLY A 42 4.85 10.69 20.32
CA GLY A 42 5.71 11.69 20.94
C GLY A 42 5.28 13.13 20.70
N LEU A 43 4.45 13.38 19.67
CA LEU A 43 3.85 14.69 19.39
C LEU A 43 2.39 14.78 19.86
N TYR A 44 1.64 13.72 19.62
CA TYR A 44 0.19 13.62 19.87
C TYR A 44 -0.09 12.28 20.55
N PRO A 45 -0.02 12.20 21.90
CA PRO A 45 -0.11 10.94 22.65
C PRO A 45 -1.36 10.13 22.33
N ASP A 46 -2.47 10.81 22.06
CA ASP A 46 -3.77 10.20 21.79
C ASP A 46 -4.02 9.88 20.32
N ILE A 47 -3.01 10.01 19.45
CA ILE A 47 -3.21 9.70 18.03
C ILE A 47 -3.54 8.22 17.85
N GLU A 48 -4.65 7.98 17.15
CA GLU A 48 -5.16 6.63 16.92
C GLU A 48 -4.26 5.86 15.95
N ALA A 49 -4.01 4.59 16.24
CA ALA A 49 -3.43 3.64 15.30
C ALA A 49 -4.53 2.75 14.72
N VAL A 50 -4.45 2.44 13.43
CA VAL A 50 -5.40 1.55 12.76
C VAL A 50 -4.67 0.37 12.16
N TYR A 51 -5.02 -0.83 12.63
CA TYR A 51 -4.45 -2.10 12.20
C TYR A 51 -5.46 -2.91 11.40
N VAL A 52 -5.07 -3.42 10.25
CA VAL A 52 -5.91 -4.32 9.45
C VAL A 52 -5.47 -5.77 9.70
N ASP A 53 -6.23 -6.49 10.51
CA ASP A 53 -6.04 -7.91 10.79
C ASP A 53 -6.57 -8.75 9.62
N THR A 54 -5.68 -9.18 8.74
CA THR A 54 -6.07 -10.02 7.60
C THR A 54 -6.18 -11.51 7.95
N GLY A 55 -5.70 -11.89 9.14
CA GLY A 55 -5.58 -13.28 9.57
C GLY A 55 -4.42 -14.05 8.92
N LEU A 56 -3.53 -13.34 8.22
CA LEU A 56 -2.35 -13.91 7.55
C LEU A 56 -1.04 -13.46 8.20
N GLU A 57 -1.12 -12.58 9.17
CA GLU A 57 0.02 -12.11 9.94
C GLU A 57 0.53 -13.20 10.89
N TYR A 58 1.83 -13.20 11.14
CA TYR A 58 2.44 -14.07 12.15
C TYR A 58 1.79 -13.83 13.54
N PRO A 59 1.57 -14.90 14.35
CA PRO A 59 0.99 -14.76 15.69
C PRO A 59 1.72 -13.74 16.56
N GLU A 60 3.05 -13.76 16.54
CA GLU A 60 3.90 -12.85 17.32
C GLU A 60 3.68 -11.37 16.95
N LEU A 61 3.45 -11.09 15.66
CA LEU A 61 3.13 -9.74 15.22
C LEU A 61 1.77 -9.30 15.74
N ARG A 62 0.78 -10.17 15.69
CA ARG A 62 -0.56 -9.87 16.23
C ARG A 62 -0.52 -9.69 17.75
N ASP A 63 0.28 -10.49 18.45
CA ASP A 63 0.47 -10.35 19.90
C ASP A 63 1.19 -9.04 20.23
N PHE A 64 2.20 -8.65 19.47
CA PHE A 64 2.81 -7.32 19.60
C PHE A 64 1.78 -6.19 19.41
N VAL A 65 0.95 -6.26 18.38
CA VAL A 65 -0.09 -5.22 18.15
C VAL A 65 -1.07 -5.13 19.32
N LYS A 66 -1.39 -6.24 20.00
CA LYS A 66 -2.26 -6.23 21.20
C LYS A 66 -1.65 -5.52 22.41
N THR A 67 -0.31 -5.41 22.47
CA THR A 67 0.37 -4.69 23.56
C THR A 67 0.34 -3.15 23.35
N ILE A 68 -0.09 -2.69 22.20
CA ILE A 68 -0.13 -1.27 21.87
C ILE A 68 -1.53 -0.72 22.18
N ASP A 69 -1.58 0.31 23.00
CA ASP A 69 -2.84 0.99 23.34
C ASP A 69 -3.41 1.79 22.17
N ASN A 70 -4.69 2.14 22.25
CA ASN A 70 -5.39 2.98 21.28
C ASN A 70 -5.20 2.51 19.83
N VAL A 71 -5.46 1.22 19.58
CA VAL A 71 -5.43 0.59 18.25
C VAL A 71 -6.82 0.15 17.84
N THR A 72 -7.32 0.71 16.76
CA THR A 72 -8.55 0.23 16.11
C THR A 72 -8.23 -0.93 15.18
N TRP A 73 -8.87 -2.07 15.45
CA TRP A 73 -8.69 -3.31 14.68
C TRP A 73 -9.75 -3.40 13.58
N LEU A 74 -9.31 -3.39 12.34
CA LEU A 74 -10.16 -3.63 11.17
C LEU A 74 -10.02 -5.05 10.67
N LYS A 75 -11.13 -5.65 10.22
CA LYS A 75 -11.12 -6.96 9.57
C LYS A 75 -11.66 -6.85 8.15
N PRO A 76 -11.07 -7.54 7.18
CA PRO A 76 -11.64 -7.64 5.84
C PRO A 76 -12.98 -8.39 5.90
N LYS A 77 -13.96 -7.98 5.08
CA LYS A 77 -15.27 -8.64 5.00
C LYS A 77 -15.22 -10.09 4.54
N LYS A 78 -14.12 -10.49 3.88
CA LYS A 78 -13.89 -11.83 3.36
C LYS A 78 -12.55 -12.34 3.88
N ASN A 79 -12.50 -13.60 4.31
CA ASN A 79 -11.24 -14.24 4.64
C ASN A 79 -10.42 -14.56 3.37
N PHE A 80 -9.14 -14.84 3.54
CA PHE A 80 -8.21 -15.06 2.41
C PHE A 80 -8.63 -16.22 1.51
N LYS A 81 -9.13 -17.33 2.07
CA LYS A 81 -9.63 -18.47 1.29
C LYS A 81 -10.72 -18.05 0.31
N ARG A 82 -11.70 -17.28 0.79
CA ARG A 82 -12.79 -16.77 -0.04
C ARG A 82 -12.31 -15.77 -1.09
N VAL A 83 -11.31 -14.94 -0.73
CA VAL A 83 -10.70 -13.99 -1.68
C VAL A 83 -10.04 -14.72 -2.83
N ILE A 84 -9.27 -15.77 -2.56
CA ILE A 84 -8.63 -16.58 -3.62
C ILE A 84 -9.67 -17.25 -4.51
N GLN A 85 -10.70 -17.85 -3.91
CA GLN A 85 -11.76 -18.53 -4.67
C GLN A 85 -12.53 -17.59 -5.61
N GLU A 86 -12.82 -16.36 -5.14
CA GLU A 86 -13.60 -15.40 -5.92
C GLU A 86 -12.76 -14.62 -6.94
N TYR A 87 -11.58 -14.16 -6.53
CA TYR A 87 -10.75 -13.23 -7.33
C TYR A 87 -9.56 -13.91 -8.01
N GLY A 88 -9.08 -15.04 -7.49
CA GLY A 88 -7.92 -15.75 -8.02
C GLY A 88 -6.65 -15.61 -7.18
N TYR A 89 -5.64 -16.36 -7.60
CA TYR A 89 -4.35 -16.51 -6.92
C TYR A 89 -3.35 -15.42 -7.32
N PRO A 90 -2.63 -14.81 -6.35
CA PRO A 90 -1.57 -13.84 -6.63
C PRO A 90 -0.23 -14.55 -6.92
N ILE A 91 -0.18 -15.38 -7.96
CA ILE A 91 0.99 -16.20 -8.27
C ILE A 91 2.12 -15.42 -8.93
N VAL A 92 3.32 -15.95 -8.84
CA VAL A 92 4.60 -15.40 -9.32
C VAL A 92 4.97 -14.10 -8.59
N SER A 93 4.28 -13.03 -8.93
CA SER A 93 4.41 -11.72 -8.29
C SER A 93 3.12 -10.93 -8.47
N LYS A 94 2.93 -9.91 -7.63
CA LYS A 94 1.79 -9.01 -7.76
C LYS A 94 1.73 -8.37 -9.15
N GLU A 95 2.86 -8.04 -9.73
CA GLU A 95 2.95 -7.42 -11.04
C GLU A 95 2.52 -8.39 -12.14
N VAL A 96 3.05 -9.61 -12.16
CA VAL A 96 2.65 -10.65 -13.12
C VAL A 96 1.16 -10.97 -12.97
N ALA A 97 0.69 -11.21 -11.75
CA ALA A 97 -0.73 -11.47 -11.50
C ALA A 97 -1.64 -10.32 -11.99
N ASN A 98 -1.19 -9.06 -11.84
CA ASN A 98 -1.91 -7.89 -12.37
C ASN A 98 -1.93 -7.88 -13.91
N LYS A 99 -0.82 -8.24 -14.56
CA LYS A 99 -0.78 -8.34 -16.03
C LYS A 99 -1.75 -9.41 -16.53
N VAL A 100 -1.68 -10.61 -15.98
CA VAL A 100 -2.56 -11.73 -16.36
C VAL A 100 -4.04 -11.39 -16.10
N HIS A 101 -4.37 -10.92 -14.89
CA HIS A 101 -5.74 -10.54 -14.52
C HIS A 101 -6.36 -9.50 -15.45
N GLY A 102 -5.58 -8.55 -15.88
CA GLY A 102 -6.08 -7.45 -16.70
C GLY A 102 -5.82 -7.59 -18.20
N ALA A 103 -5.25 -8.70 -18.64
CA ALA A 103 -5.02 -8.95 -20.06
C ALA A 103 -6.36 -9.14 -20.79
N LYS A 104 -6.54 -8.37 -21.86
CA LYS A 104 -7.63 -8.52 -22.83
C LYS A 104 -7.03 -8.36 -24.22
N PRO A 105 -7.49 -9.11 -25.23
CA PRO A 105 -6.96 -9.00 -26.58
C PRO A 105 -6.78 -7.56 -27.01
N GLY A 106 -5.57 -7.20 -27.45
CA GLY A 106 -5.23 -5.88 -27.97
C GLY A 106 -4.88 -4.81 -26.92
N ASN A 107 -5.12 -5.02 -25.62
CA ASN A 107 -4.73 -3.99 -24.62
C ASN A 107 -3.23 -4.07 -24.27
N THR A 108 -2.74 -3.03 -23.58
CA THR A 108 -1.33 -2.93 -23.17
C THR A 108 -0.85 -4.13 -22.36
N ARG A 109 -1.66 -4.68 -21.44
CA ARG A 109 -1.27 -5.83 -20.62
C ARG A 109 -1.14 -7.09 -21.46
N TRP A 110 -2.05 -7.29 -22.40
CA TRP A 110 -2.00 -8.37 -23.38
C TRP A 110 -0.72 -8.28 -24.24
N GLN A 111 -0.42 -7.09 -24.80
CA GLN A 111 0.81 -6.85 -25.56
C GLN A 111 2.08 -7.13 -24.74
N GLN A 112 2.09 -6.74 -23.46
CA GLN A 112 3.19 -6.99 -22.54
C GLN A 112 3.42 -8.48 -22.28
N LEU A 113 2.33 -9.28 -22.12
CA LEU A 113 2.40 -10.71 -21.94
C LEU A 113 2.80 -11.44 -23.23
N HIS A 114 2.44 -10.93 -24.41
CA HIS A 114 2.86 -11.48 -25.69
C HIS A 114 4.24 -10.97 -26.15
N GLY A 115 4.84 -10.06 -25.41
CA GLY A 115 6.15 -9.45 -25.75
C GLY A 115 6.11 -8.54 -26.98
N THR A 116 4.95 -7.98 -27.30
CA THR A 116 4.73 -7.09 -28.47
C THR A 116 4.49 -5.63 -28.09
N TYR A 117 4.64 -5.30 -26.81
CA TYR A 117 4.42 -3.93 -26.32
C TYR A 117 5.49 -2.96 -26.80
N ILE A 118 5.05 -1.91 -27.49
CA ILE A 118 5.89 -0.78 -27.90
C ILE A 118 5.86 0.28 -26.81
N ASP A 119 7.01 0.66 -26.30
CA ASP A 119 7.12 1.72 -25.28
C ASP A 119 6.80 3.08 -25.91
N ILE A 120 5.83 3.77 -25.33
CA ILE A 120 5.33 5.06 -25.86
C ILE A 120 6.39 6.16 -25.83
N ASN A 121 7.37 6.08 -24.93
CA ASN A 121 8.42 7.10 -24.80
C ASN A 121 9.55 6.89 -25.80
N THR A 122 9.84 5.63 -26.16
CA THR A 122 10.96 5.27 -27.02
C THR A 122 10.58 4.88 -28.43
N GLY A 123 9.29 4.56 -28.68
CA GLY A 123 8.79 4.02 -29.94
C GLY A 123 9.33 2.64 -30.30
N LYS A 124 10.03 1.95 -29.38
CA LYS A 124 10.66 0.65 -29.61
C LYS A 124 9.99 -0.45 -28.80
N LEU A 125 10.22 -1.70 -29.21
CA LEU A 125 9.79 -2.87 -28.46
C LEU A 125 10.40 -2.83 -27.05
N SER A 126 9.54 -2.88 -26.02
CA SER A 126 10.00 -2.77 -24.64
C SER A 126 10.64 -4.06 -24.16
N THR A 127 11.88 -3.97 -23.68
CA THR A 127 12.54 -5.05 -22.95
C THR A 127 12.15 -5.06 -21.47
N HIS A 128 11.88 -3.89 -20.89
CA HIS A 128 11.50 -3.73 -19.48
C HIS A 128 10.10 -4.25 -19.18
N TYR A 129 9.14 -3.93 -20.04
CA TYR A 129 7.73 -4.36 -19.89
C TYR A 129 7.44 -5.63 -20.73
N ASN A 130 8.40 -6.55 -20.83
CA ASN A 130 8.25 -7.80 -21.54
C ASN A 130 8.01 -8.94 -20.55
N TYR A 131 6.78 -9.46 -20.52
CA TYR A 131 6.35 -10.55 -19.64
C TYR A 131 6.08 -11.85 -20.41
N LYS A 132 6.60 -12.00 -21.63
CA LYS A 132 6.35 -13.14 -22.52
C LYS A 132 6.62 -14.50 -21.87
N LYS A 133 7.60 -14.59 -21.01
CA LYS A 133 7.90 -15.81 -20.24
C LYS A 133 6.74 -16.30 -19.36
N TRP A 134 5.76 -15.45 -19.09
CA TRP A 134 4.58 -15.73 -18.27
C TRP A 134 3.28 -15.82 -19.08
N GLU A 135 3.38 -15.80 -20.41
CA GLU A 135 2.25 -15.86 -21.35
C GLU A 135 1.38 -17.10 -21.12
N TYR A 136 1.99 -18.25 -20.83
CA TYR A 136 1.30 -19.50 -20.54
C TYR A 136 0.31 -19.43 -19.37
N LEU A 137 0.42 -18.43 -18.49
CA LEU A 137 -0.52 -18.22 -17.40
C LEU A 137 -1.89 -17.70 -17.88
N LEU A 138 -2.01 -17.27 -19.13
CA LEU A 138 -3.30 -16.89 -19.71
C LEU A 138 -4.21 -18.09 -19.89
N ASP A 139 -3.63 -19.28 -20.08
CA ASP A 139 -4.34 -20.54 -20.29
C ASP A 139 -4.50 -21.36 -19.00
N ALA A 140 -4.22 -20.75 -17.83
CA ALA A 140 -4.37 -21.43 -16.55
C ALA A 140 -5.86 -21.81 -16.30
N ASP A 141 -6.08 -23.01 -15.79
CA ASP A 141 -7.41 -23.54 -15.42
C ASP A 141 -7.99 -22.91 -14.13
N PHE A 142 -7.25 -22.01 -13.51
CA PHE A 142 -7.65 -21.27 -12.32
C PHE A 142 -7.48 -19.76 -12.50
N LYS A 143 -8.22 -18.99 -11.71
CA LYS A 143 -8.13 -17.51 -11.75
C LYS A 143 -6.82 -17.01 -11.17
N ILE A 144 -6.19 -16.07 -11.86
CA ILE A 144 -4.99 -15.37 -11.41
C ILE A 144 -5.33 -13.89 -11.23
N SER A 145 -4.96 -13.30 -10.09
CA SER A 145 -5.28 -11.88 -9.83
C SER A 145 -4.42 -11.30 -8.70
N ASP A 146 -4.20 -10.00 -8.76
CA ASP A 146 -3.53 -9.22 -7.70
C ASP A 146 -4.52 -8.60 -6.68
N GLN A 147 -5.81 -8.99 -6.72
CA GLN A 147 -6.87 -8.35 -5.95
C GLN A 147 -6.81 -8.60 -4.43
N CYS A 148 -6.05 -9.61 -3.98
CA CYS A 148 -5.93 -9.94 -2.56
C CYS A 148 -5.57 -8.72 -1.70
N CYS A 149 -4.58 -7.92 -2.09
CA CYS A 149 -4.20 -6.71 -1.34
C CYS A 149 -5.30 -5.63 -1.34
N ALA A 150 -6.03 -5.50 -2.45
CA ALA A 150 -7.14 -4.56 -2.53
C ALA A 150 -8.27 -4.95 -1.58
N VAL A 151 -8.65 -6.23 -1.58
CA VAL A 151 -9.76 -6.74 -0.77
C VAL A 151 -9.41 -6.84 0.70
N MET A 152 -8.20 -7.36 1.01
CA MET A 152 -7.81 -7.67 2.38
C MET A 152 -7.30 -6.46 3.17
N LYS A 153 -6.64 -5.49 2.52
CA LYS A 153 -6.00 -4.35 3.19
C LYS A 153 -6.63 -3.01 2.82
N LYS A 154 -6.74 -2.71 1.51
CA LYS A 154 -7.18 -1.37 1.09
C LYS A 154 -8.67 -1.10 1.36
N ARG A 155 -9.56 -2.05 1.07
CA ARG A 155 -11.01 -1.86 1.28
C ARG A 155 -11.38 -1.60 2.74
N PRO A 156 -10.86 -2.36 3.74
CA PRO A 156 -11.12 -2.05 5.15
C PRO A 156 -10.68 -0.63 5.52
N SER A 157 -9.45 -0.22 5.14
CA SER A 157 -8.95 1.12 5.42
C SER A 157 -9.81 2.21 4.76
N LEU A 158 -10.17 2.05 3.47
CA LEU A 158 -11.04 3.00 2.77
C LEU A 158 -12.42 3.09 3.39
N GLN A 159 -12.98 1.99 3.86
CA GLN A 159 -14.26 1.99 4.57
C GLN A 159 -14.17 2.75 5.89
N TYR A 160 -13.10 2.53 6.65
CA TYR A 160 -12.83 3.25 7.88
C TYR A 160 -12.68 4.77 7.62
N GLU A 161 -11.88 5.16 6.64
CA GLU A 161 -11.71 6.56 6.23
C GLU A 161 -13.03 7.22 5.82
N LYS A 162 -13.89 6.48 5.11
CA LYS A 162 -15.22 6.97 4.71
C LYS A 162 -16.16 7.15 5.91
N GLN A 163 -16.07 6.28 6.90
CA GLN A 163 -16.94 6.33 8.10
C GLN A 163 -16.51 7.40 9.09
N THR A 164 -15.21 7.60 9.25
CA THR A 164 -14.65 8.51 10.27
C THR A 164 -14.24 9.88 9.70
N GLY A 165 -14.04 10.00 8.41
CA GLY A 165 -13.44 11.19 7.79
C GLY A 165 -11.93 11.29 7.94
N LYS A 166 -11.31 10.49 8.83
CA LYS A 166 -9.88 10.55 9.17
C LYS A 166 -8.95 10.25 8.00
N LYS A 167 -7.78 10.86 8.02
CA LYS A 167 -6.77 10.76 6.95
C LYS A 167 -5.54 9.98 7.41
N PRO A 168 -4.99 9.07 6.56
CA PRO A 168 -3.91 8.18 6.94
C PRO A 168 -2.55 8.86 7.00
N ILE A 169 -1.74 8.47 7.99
CA ILE A 169 -0.30 8.66 8.05
C ILE A 169 0.34 7.28 7.86
N LEU A 170 1.20 7.14 6.85
CA LEU A 170 1.75 5.86 6.39
C LEU A 170 3.26 5.79 6.62
N GLY A 171 3.75 4.70 7.21
CA GLY A 171 5.18 4.40 7.37
C GLY A 171 5.79 3.86 6.09
N LEU A 172 5.77 4.63 5.00
CA LEU A 172 6.32 4.25 3.71
C LEU A 172 7.56 5.06 3.38
N MET A 173 8.58 4.41 2.84
CA MET A 173 9.83 5.04 2.42
C MET A 173 9.99 4.97 0.89
N ALA A 174 10.50 6.04 0.28
CA ALA A 174 10.76 6.09 -1.16
C ALA A 174 11.83 5.06 -1.59
N ALA A 175 12.77 4.74 -0.70
CA ALA A 175 13.84 3.78 -0.97
C ALA A 175 13.37 2.34 -1.17
N GLU A 176 12.15 1.98 -0.73
CA GLU A 176 11.67 0.59 -0.78
C GLU A 176 11.29 0.10 -2.18
N SER A 177 10.97 1.01 -3.11
CA SER A 177 10.69 0.64 -4.50
C SER A 177 10.71 1.83 -5.45
N GLN A 178 11.02 1.56 -6.73
CA GLN A 178 11.02 2.59 -7.78
C GLN A 178 9.66 3.30 -7.91
N LYS A 179 8.55 2.56 -7.75
CA LYS A 179 7.21 3.15 -7.75
C LYS A 179 7.03 4.16 -6.62
N ARG A 180 7.42 3.79 -5.37
CA ARG A 180 7.31 4.70 -4.22
C ARG A 180 8.20 5.93 -4.38
N LYS A 181 9.41 5.75 -4.93
CA LYS A 181 10.31 6.86 -5.27
C LYS A 181 9.65 7.83 -6.25
N THR A 182 9.06 7.31 -7.33
CA THR A 182 8.35 8.14 -8.32
C THR A 182 7.14 8.87 -7.71
N ASP A 183 6.36 8.18 -6.88
CA ASP A 183 5.20 8.77 -6.20
C ASP A 183 5.65 9.87 -5.23
N TYR A 184 6.72 9.64 -4.47
CA TYR A 184 7.31 10.63 -3.56
C TYR A 184 7.84 11.86 -4.30
N MET A 185 8.52 11.68 -5.43
CA MET A 185 9.04 12.79 -6.24
C MET A 185 7.92 13.68 -6.81
N LYS A 186 6.74 13.12 -7.05
CA LYS A 186 5.57 13.86 -7.57
C LYS A 186 4.82 14.64 -6.50
N THR A 187 4.70 14.10 -5.29
CA THR A 187 3.77 14.63 -4.27
C THR A 187 4.43 15.00 -2.95
N GLY A 188 5.73 14.69 -2.78
CA GLY A 188 6.41 14.86 -1.51
C GLY A 188 5.87 13.94 -0.41
N CYS A 189 6.08 14.35 0.86
CA CYS A 189 5.61 13.58 2.02
C CYS A 189 4.10 13.68 2.22
N ASN A 190 3.52 14.87 2.06
CA ASN A 190 2.10 15.14 2.33
C ASN A 190 1.35 15.41 1.03
N ALA A 191 0.55 14.45 0.61
CA ALA A 191 -0.22 14.51 -0.65
C ALA A 191 -1.65 14.98 -0.36
N PHE A 192 -1.84 16.27 -0.14
CA PHE A 192 -3.12 16.89 0.23
C PHE A 192 -4.15 16.85 -0.91
N GLU A 193 -3.72 17.07 -2.14
CA GLU A 193 -4.60 17.24 -3.32
C GLU A 193 -4.94 15.94 -4.05
N LYS A 194 -4.49 14.78 -3.54
CA LYS A 194 -4.88 13.51 -4.14
C LYS A 194 -6.35 13.22 -3.87
N GLU A 195 -7.01 12.52 -4.78
CA GLU A 195 -8.36 11.97 -4.57
C GLU A 195 -8.47 11.23 -3.21
N ARG A 196 -7.42 10.52 -2.83
CA ARG A 196 -7.23 9.97 -1.49
C ARG A 196 -6.00 10.62 -0.85
N PRO A 197 -6.19 11.69 -0.07
CA PRO A 197 -5.09 12.32 0.65
C PRO A 197 -4.38 11.35 1.58
N GLN A 198 -3.04 11.44 1.65
CA GLN A 198 -2.23 10.59 2.53
C GLN A 198 -0.91 11.26 2.87
N SER A 199 -0.43 11.03 4.09
CA SER A 199 0.90 11.47 4.52
C SER A 199 1.87 10.29 4.55
N GLN A 200 3.10 10.52 4.08
CA GLN A 200 4.23 9.59 4.15
C GLN A 200 5.43 10.33 4.75
N PRO A 201 5.37 10.68 6.05
CA PRO A 201 6.36 11.58 6.66
C PRO A 201 7.77 11.02 6.73
N MET A 202 7.92 9.70 6.55
CA MET A 202 9.20 8.99 6.43
C MET A 202 9.63 8.78 4.96
N GLY A 203 8.98 9.40 3.99
CA GLY A 203 9.23 9.19 2.57
C GLY A 203 10.70 9.42 2.14
N PHE A 204 11.44 10.28 2.84
CA PHE A 204 12.85 10.58 2.58
C PHE A 204 13.85 9.70 3.36
N TRP A 205 13.37 8.74 4.16
CA TRP A 205 14.25 7.81 4.88
C TRP A 205 14.88 6.80 3.91
N THR A 206 16.14 6.40 4.22
CA THR A 206 16.94 5.41 3.48
C THR A 206 17.36 4.30 4.41
#